data_dc5522876a173d67912f9d62e3968c57
#
_entry.id   dc5522876a173d67912f9d62e3968c57
#
_cell.length_a   1.000
_cell.length_b   1.000
_cell.length_c   1.000
_cell.angle_alpha   90.00
_cell.angle_beta   90.00
_cell.angle_gamma   90.00
#
_symmetry.space_group_name_H-M   'P 1'
#
loop_
_entity.id
_entity.type
_entity.pdbx_description
1 polymer ?
#
loop_
_entity_poly.entity_id
_entity_poly.type
_entity_poly.pdbx_seq_one_letter_code
_entity_poly.pdbx_strand_id
1 'polypeptide(L)'
;MTTRETTPWTMSGDAKKLMDVALGKTPGDLAVVNATLLNVYTGELLKKQSISVVDKWIAYVGENAQDAIGSETIVIDAAGKTVIPGLIDGHTHLGWMCTIEEYLRYIIPGGTTTIVTETLELYPVGGLDAVQEFLASLEDQPIKFLATAPAMGSISRKAGHMPIQDLKRLL
;
A
#
# COMPACT_ATOMS: atom_id res chain seq x y z
N MET A 1 21.98 -5.57 -15.93
CA MET A 1 20.66 -6.13 -15.60
C MET A 1 20.75 -6.68 -14.19
N THR A 2 20.44 -5.86 -13.22
CA THR A 2 20.36 -6.24 -11.80
C THR A 2 18.93 -6.65 -11.56
N THR A 3 18.68 -7.94 -11.40
CA THR A 3 17.43 -8.48 -10.93
C THR A 3 17.17 -7.91 -9.53
N ARG A 4 16.28 -6.92 -9.41
CA ARG A 4 15.69 -6.59 -8.12
C ARG A 4 14.83 -7.78 -7.73
N GLU A 5 15.34 -8.65 -6.88
CA GLU A 5 14.51 -9.55 -6.10
C GLU A 5 13.68 -8.70 -5.12
N THR A 6 12.58 -8.16 -5.61
CA THR A 6 11.54 -7.60 -4.75
C THR A 6 10.59 -8.71 -4.36
N THR A 7 11.00 -9.58 -3.44
CA THR A 7 10.01 -10.34 -2.71
C THR A 7 9.26 -9.35 -1.81
N PRO A 8 7.91 -9.30 -1.85
CA PRO A 8 7.11 -8.35 -1.06
C PRO A 8 7.29 -8.49 0.45
N TRP A 9 8.03 -9.49 0.90
CA TRP A 9 8.18 -9.93 2.30
C TRP A 9 9.60 -9.81 2.86
N THR A 10 10.58 -9.33 2.09
CA THR A 10 11.89 -9.04 2.66
C THR A 10 11.78 -7.76 3.48
N MET A 11 11.77 -7.91 4.79
CA MET A 11 12.05 -6.81 5.69
C MET A 11 13.44 -6.28 5.34
N SER A 12 13.49 -5.20 4.57
CA SER A 12 14.74 -4.59 4.18
C SER A 12 15.42 -4.02 5.43
N GLY A 13 16.57 -4.56 5.74
CA GLY A 13 17.66 -3.87 6.41
C GLY A 13 17.56 -3.60 7.91
N ASP A 14 16.38 -3.37 8.53
CA ASP A 14 16.33 -2.91 9.90
C ASP A 14 15.36 -3.69 10.82
N ALA A 15 15.37 -5.00 10.72
CA ALA A 15 14.65 -5.85 11.67
C ALA A 15 15.03 -5.51 13.14
N LYS A 16 16.29 -5.14 13.37
CA LYS A 16 16.75 -4.73 14.70
C LYS A 16 16.07 -3.42 15.16
N LYS A 17 16.02 -2.39 14.30
CA LYS A 17 15.37 -1.11 14.61
C LYS A 17 13.89 -1.33 14.94
N LEU A 18 13.19 -2.14 14.09
CA LEU A 18 11.80 -2.49 14.30
C LEU A 18 11.57 -3.19 15.66
N MET A 19 12.44 -4.16 15.99
CA MET A 19 12.39 -4.86 17.29
C MET A 19 12.68 -3.92 18.46
N ASP A 20 13.66 -3.05 18.35
CA ASP A 20 14.02 -2.12 19.42
C ASP A 20 12.88 -1.13 19.70
N VAL A 21 12.17 -0.64 18.69
CA VAL A 21 10.95 0.17 18.84
C VAL A 21 9.80 -0.66 19.42
N ALA A 22 9.58 -1.89 18.93
CA ALA A 22 8.55 -2.78 19.46
C ALA A 22 8.73 -3.11 20.94
N LEU A 23 9.98 -3.17 21.39
CA LEU A 23 10.36 -3.43 22.79
C LEU A 23 10.48 -2.14 23.66
N GLY A 24 10.18 -0.97 23.10
CA GLY A 24 10.32 0.31 23.78
C GLY A 24 11.76 0.70 24.14
N LYS A 25 12.76 0.13 23.46
CA LYS A 25 14.18 0.45 23.68
C LYS A 25 14.62 1.71 22.97
N THR A 26 13.94 2.04 21.87
CA THR A 26 14.15 3.24 21.08
C THR A 26 12.80 3.83 20.66
N PRO A 27 12.69 5.17 20.50
CA PRO A 27 11.47 5.79 20.01
C PRO A 27 11.16 5.39 18.55
N GLY A 28 9.87 5.34 18.25
CA GLY A 28 9.38 5.30 16.86
C GLY A 28 9.27 6.69 16.25
N ASP A 29 9.03 6.72 14.94
CA ASP A 29 8.86 7.98 14.21
C ASP A 29 7.45 8.56 14.39
N LEU A 30 6.45 7.68 14.55
CA LEU A 30 5.04 8.04 14.76
C LEU A 30 4.39 7.09 15.76
N ALA A 31 3.51 7.65 16.60
CA ALA A 31 2.64 6.89 17.49
C ALA A 31 1.20 7.36 17.36
N VAL A 32 0.26 6.43 17.18
CA VAL A 32 -1.17 6.67 17.35
C VAL A 32 -1.55 6.16 18.72
N VAL A 33 -2.19 7.00 19.56
CA VAL A 33 -2.54 6.65 20.94
C VAL A 33 -4.04 6.81 21.19
N ASN A 34 -4.53 6.17 22.26
CA ASN A 34 -5.93 6.25 22.71
C ASN A 34 -6.97 5.75 21.69
N ALA A 35 -6.58 4.94 20.73
CA ALA A 35 -7.46 4.46 19.67
C ALA A 35 -8.44 3.38 20.17
N THR A 36 -9.60 3.30 19.52
CA THR A 36 -10.36 2.06 19.43
C THR A 36 -9.91 1.35 18.15
N LEU A 37 -9.26 0.20 18.26
CA LEU A 37 -8.74 -0.54 17.12
C LEU A 37 -9.72 -1.62 16.67
N LEU A 38 -10.05 -1.66 15.37
CA LEU A 38 -10.72 -2.82 14.79
C LEU A 38 -9.68 -3.93 14.54
N ASN A 39 -9.79 -5.01 15.30
CA ASN A 39 -9.04 -6.22 15.01
C ASN A 39 -9.71 -6.96 13.84
N VAL A 40 -9.13 -6.86 12.67
CA VAL A 40 -9.70 -7.44 11.44
C VAL A 40 -9.65 -8.98 11.40
N TYR A 41 -8.89 -9.61 12.27
CA TYR A 41 -8.85 -11.07 12.38
C TYR A 41 -10.02 -11.64 13.18
N THR A 42 -10.47 -10.91 14.21
CA THR A 42 -11.53 -11.35 15.12
C THR A 42 -12.82 -10.55 14.98
N GLY A 43 -12.78 -9.37 14.33
CA GLY A 43 -13.90 -8.43 14.25
C GLY A 43 -14.15 -7.64 15.54
N GLU A 44 -13.28 -7.75 16.53
CA GLU A 44 -13.45 -7.09 17.82
C GLU A 44 -12.98 -5.63 17.78
N LEU A 45 -13.65 -4.78 18.55
CA LEU A 45 -13.24 -3.40 18.80
C LEU A 45 -12.45 -3.33 20.12
N LEU A 46 -11.13 -3.24 20.01
CA LEU A 46 -10.20 -3.17 21.13
C LEU A 46 -10.01 -1.70 21.53
N LYS A 47 -10.40 -1.36 22.75
CA LYS A 47 -10.29 0.02 23.28
C LYS A 47 -8.88 0.30 23.81
N LYS A 48 -8.53 1.58 23.88
CA LYS A 48 -7.26 2.09 24.44
C LYS A 48 -6.03 1.47 23.79
N GLN A 49 -6.08 1.28 22.49
CA GLN A 49 -4.95 0.75 21.74
C GLN A 49 -4.02 1.87 21.27
N SER A 50 -2.76 1.53 21.16
CA SER A 50 -1.71 2.36 20.59
C SER A 50 -0.99 1.62 19.48
N ILE A 51 -0.48 2.38 18.52
CA ILE A 51 0.26 1.85 17.37
C ILE A 51 1.55 2.66 17.27
N SER A 52 2.71 1.99 17.26
CA SER A 52 4.00 2.64 17.00
C SER A 52 4.51 2.27 15.62
N VAL A 53 5.02 3.24 14.91
CA VAL A 53 5.53 3.12 13.54
C VAL A 53 6.98 3.56 13.50
N VAL A 54 7.78 2.85 12.71
CA VAL A 54 9.15 3.24 12.38
C VAL A 54 9.37 3.04 10.89
N ASP A 55 9.89 4.06 10.21
CA ASP A 55 9.96 4.13 8.76
C ASP A 55 8.58 3.87 8.14
N LYS A 56 8.42 2.79 7.39
CA LYS A 56 7.16 2.37 6.75
C LYS A 56 6.50 1.18 7.46
N TRP A 57 6.96 0.80 8.65
CA TRP A 57 6.54 -0.41 9.32
C TRP A 57 5.82 -0.12 10.62
N ILE A 58 4.75 -0.86 10.88
CA ILE A 58 4.13 -0.91 12.21
C ILE A 58 5.03 -1.79 13.08
N ALA A 59 5.62 -1.19 14.12
CA ALA A 59 6.50 -1.87 15.05
C ALA A 59 5.72 -2.52 16.20
N TYR A 60 4.67 -1.84 16.69
CA TYR A 60 3.91 -2.30 17.85
C TYR A 60 2.43 -1.96 17.71
N VAL A 61 1.59 -2.83 18.20
CA VAL A 61 0.15 -2.62 18.39
C VAL A 61 -0.24 -3.21 19.74
N GLY A 62 -0.80 -2.40 20.64
CA GLY A 62 -1.20 -2.84 21.98
C GLY A 62 -1.67 -1.67 22.84
N GLU A 63 -1.87 -1.92 24.14
CA GLU A 63 -2.46 -0.94 25.03
C GLU A 63 -1.50 0.21 25.41
N ASN A 64 -0.20 -0.02 25.39
CA ASN A 64 0.77 0.97 25.83
C ASN A 64 1.97 1.06 24.87
N ALA A 65 2.11 2.18 24.18
CA ALA A 65 3.27 2.50 23.36
C ALA A 65 4.14 3.61 23.99
N GLN A 66 3.97 3.93 25.28
CA GLN A 66 4.64 5.07 25.92
C GLN A 66 6.16 4.99 25.81
N ASP A 67 6.74 3.82 25.93
CA ASP A 67 8.20 3.62 25.84
C ASP A 67 8.74 3.77 24.42
N ALA A 68 7.87 3.74 23.41
CA ALA A 68 8.21 4.00 22.01
C ALA A 68 7.98 5.47 21.60
N ILE A 69 7.65 6.38 22.53
CA ILE A 69 7.45 7.80 22.27
C ILE A 69 8.66 8.59 22.80
N GLY A 70 9.34 9.29 21.91
CA GLY A 70 10.44 10.19 22.23
C GLY A 70 10.14 11.65 21.84
N SER A 71 11.12 12.54 22.00
CA SER A 71 10.97 13.98 21.70
C SER A 71 10.64 14.27 20.24
N GLU A 72 11.08 13.43 19.33
CA GLU A 72 10.90 13.59 17.87
C GLU A 72 9.74 12.77 17.32
N THR A 73 9.12 11.93 18.17
CA THR A 73 7.98 11.10 17.73
C THR A 73 6.76 11.95 17.44
N ILE A 74 6.19 11.81 16.24
CA ILE A 74 4.91 12.42 15.90
C ILE A 74 3.80 11.64 16.62
N VAL A 75 3.07 12.30 17.51
CA VAL A 75 1.98 11.66 18.26
C VAL A 75 0.63 12.11 17.72
N ILE A 76 -0.19 11.12 17.33
CA ILE A 76 -1.58 11.33 16.91
C ILE A 76 -2.50 10.79 18.01
N ASP A 77 -3.23 11.67 18.69
CA ASP A 77 -4.26 11.26 19.64
C ASP A 77 -5.55 10.90 18.89
N ALA A 78 -5.90 9.63 18.93
CA ALA A 78 -7.10 9.06 18.30
C ALA A 78 -8.25 8.84 19.30
N ALA A 79 -8.28 9.58 20.40
CA ALA A 79 -9.36 9.50 21.38
C ALA A 79 -10.73 9.69 20.72
N GLY A 80 -11.65 8.76 20.98
CA GLY A 80 -13.00 8.76 20.40
C GLY A 80 -13.07 8.33 18.93
N LYS A 81 -11.95 7.94 18.31
CA LYS A 81 -11.88 7.44 16.93
C LYS A 81 -11.66 5.94 16.88
N THR A 82 -12.20 5.33 15.83
CA THR A 82 -11.87 3.93 15.48
C THR A 82 -10.79 3.93 14.42
N VAL A 83 -9.71 3.23 14.71
CA VAL A 83 -8.61 3.02 13.76
C VAL A 83 -8.82 1.66 13.09
N ILE A 84 -8.71 1.65 11.78
CA ILE A 84 -8.82 0.48 10.93
C ILE A 84 -7.59 0.40 10.00
N PRO A 85 -7.26 -0.77 9.43
CA PRO A 85 -6.32 -0.83 8.32
C PRO A 85 -6.79 0.04 7.15
N GLY A 86 -5.85 0.56 6.37
CA GLY A 86 -6.19 1.28 5.15
C GLY A 86 -7.03 0.42 4.21
N LEU A 87 -7.98 1.05 3.53
CA LEU A 87 -8.85 0.37 2.59
C LEU A 87 -8.07 -0.10 1.35
N ILE A 88 -8.48 -1.23 0.81
CA ILE A 88 -7.91 -1.80 -0.41
C ILE A 88 -8.98 -1.79 -1.49
N ASP A 89 -8.73 -1.08 -2.58
CA ASP A 89 -9.51 -1.25 -3.81
C ASP A 89 -8.92 -2.43 -4.57
N GLY A 90 -9.63 -3.56 -4.54
CA GLY A 90 -9.17 -4.82 -5.11
C GLY A 90 -9.32 -4.93 -6.63
N HIS A 91 -9.98 -3.98 -7.28
CA HIS A 91 -10.18 -3.99 -8.72
C HIS A 91 -10.63 -2.63 -9.24
N THR A 92 -9.83 -2.00 -10.08
CA THR A 92 -10.18 -0.75 -10.74
C THR A 92 -9.53 -0.64 -12.13
N HIS A 93 -10.01 0.30 -12.94
CA HIS A 93 -9.53 0.60 -14.28
C HIS A 93 -9.06 2.05 -14.35
N LEU A 94 -7.93 2.36 -13.70
CA LEU A 94 -7.43 3.73 -13.59
C LEU A 94 -7.19 4.40 -14.94
N GLY A 95 -6.68 3.64 -15.93
CA GLY A 95 -6.37 4.16 -17.25
C GLY A 95 -7.55 4.78 -18.00
N TRP A 96 -8.78 4.54 -17.56
CA TRP A 96 -10.00 5.10 -18.20
C TRP A 96 -10.56 6.33 -17.48
N MET A 97 -10.20 6.54 -16.24
CA MET A 97 -10.95 7.47 -15.40
C MET A 97 -10.37 8.87 -15.39
N CYS A 98 -9.12 9.00 -15.03
CA CYS A 98 -8.44 10.29 -14.91
C CYS A 98 -6.95 10.08 -14.72
N THR A 99 -6.18 11.16 -14.56
CA THR A 99 -4.77 11.05 -14.18
C THR A 99 -4.65 10.51 -12.75
N ILE A 100 -3.50 9.94 -12.43
CA ILE A 100 -3.24 9.36 -11.11
C ILE A 100 -3.33 10.43 -10.02
N GLU A 101 -2.77 11.61 -10.26
CA GLU A 101 -2.80 12.72 -9.31
C GLU A 101 -4.24 13.15 -8.98
N GLU A 102 -5.10 13.23 -9.99
CA GLU A 102 -6.50 13.58 -9.76
C GLU A 102 -7.24 12.48 -9.00
N TYR A 103 -6.99 11.23 -9.33
CA TYR A 103 -7.59 10.09 -8.62
C TYR A 103 -7.20 10.07 -7.14
N LEU A 104 -5.91 10.26 -6.84
CA LEU A 104 -5.38 10.27 -5.47
C LEU A 104 -6.03 11.33 -4.58
N ARG A 105 -6.38 12.49 -5.14
CA ARG A 105 -7.06 13.58 -4.41
C ARG A 105 -8.39 13.17 -3.79
N TYR A 106 -9.09 12.22 -4.42
CA TYR A 106 -10.39 11.74 -3.93
C TYR A 106 -10.27 10.51 -3.04
N ILE A 107 -9.38 9.59 -3.36
CA ILE A 107 -9.34 8.30 -2.67
C ILE A 107 -8.55 8.33 -1.36
N ILE A 108 -7.48 9.11 -1.29
CA ILE A 108 -6.66 9.21 -0.06
C ILE A 108 -7.49 9.74 1.12
N PRO A 109 -8.25 10.82 0.99
CA PRO A 109 -9.13 11.27 2.08
C PRO A 109 -10.20 10.25 2.47
N GLY A 110 -10.58 9.35 1.54
CA GLY A 110 -11.49 8.23 1.80
C GLY A 110 -10.86 7.07 2.55
N GLY A 111 -9.53 7.08 2.75
CA GLY A 111 -8.80 6.05 3.50
C GLY A 111 -8.29 4.88 2.66
N THR A 112 -8.33 4.97 1.32
CA THR A 112 -7.74 3.96 0.44
C THR A 112 -6.22 4.09 0.44
N THR A 113 -5.52 2.99 0.72
CA THR A 113 -4.06 2.93 0.83
C THR A 113 -3.42 1.93 -0.14
N THR A 114 -4.23 1.11 -0.78
CA THR A 114 -3.77 0.12 -1.77
C THR A 114 -4.81 0.00 -2.88
N ILE A 115 -4.32 -0.06 -4.12
CA ILE A 115 -5.15 -0.24 -5.32
C ILE A 115 -4.59 -1.37 -6.16
N VAL A 116 -5.48 -2.22 -6.65
CA VAL A 116 -5.18 -3.19 -7.70
C VAL A 116 -5.84 -2.71 -9.00
N THR A 117 -5.05 -2.26 -9.96
CA THR A 117 -5.56 -1.74 -11.23
C THR A 117 -5.39 -2.72 -12.38
N GLU A 118 -6.36 -2.76 -13.26
CA GLU A 118 -6.23 -3.38 -14.57
C GLU A 118 -5.37 -2.52 -15.50
N THR A 119 -4.76 -3.15 -16.50
CA THR A 119 -3.99 -2.50 -17.55
C THR A 119 -4.41 -2.95 -18.94
N LEU A 120 -5.47 -3.76 -19.02
CA LEU A 120 -5.92 -4.39 -20.28
C LEU A 120 -6.33 -3.38 -21.36
N GLU A 121 -6.82 -2.21 -20.98
CA GLU A 121 -7.28 -1.14 -21.87
C GLU A 121 -6.14 -0.39 -22.55
N LEU A 122 -4.95 -0.42 -21.99
CA LEU A 122 -3.79 0.32 -22.48
C LEU A 122 -3.11 -0.42 -23.63
N TYR A 123 -3.01 -1.74 -23.52
CA TYR A 123 -2.32 -2.55 -24.52
C TYR A 123 -2.90 -2.46 -25.94
N PRO A 124 -4.22 -2.51 -26.15
CA PRO A 124 -4.82 -2.35 -27.50
C PRO A 124 -4.59 -0.98 -28.12
N VAL A 125 -4.35 0.05 -27.31
CA VAL A 125 -4.19 1.45 -27.77
C VAL A 125 -2.74 1.78 -28.08
N GLY A 126 -1.82 1.43 -27.20
CA GLY A 126 -0.41 1.83 -27.30
C GLY A 126 0.59 0.68 -27.13
N GLY A 127 0.12 -0.56 -27.16
CA GLY A 127 1.00 -1.73 -27.03
C GLY A 127 1.68 -1.83 -25.67
N LEU A 128 2.80 -2.54 -25.66
CA LEU A 128 3.58 -2.77 -24.44
C LEU A 128 4.13 -1.46 -23.83
N ASP A 129 4.54 -0.53 -24.68
CA ASP A 129 5.15 0.73 -24.24
C ASP A 129 4.14 1.54 -23.39
N ALA A 130 2.88 1.64 -23.83
CA ALA A 130 1.84 2.34 -23.06
C ALA A 130 1.59 1.69 -21.69
N VAL A 131 1.63 0.36 -21.61
CA VAL A 131 1.50 -0.34 -20.33
C VAL A 131 2.70 -0.04 -19.44
N GLN A 132 3.92 -0.06 -19.96
CA GLN A 132 5.14 0.22 -19.20
C GLN A 132 5.20 1.66 -18.71
N GLU A 133 4.82 2.65 -19.54
CA GLU A 133 4.72 4.06 -19.14
C GLU A 133 3.70 4.25 -18.02
N PHE A 134 2.55 3.61 -18.14
CA PHE A 134 1.54 3.65 -17.09
C PHE A 134 2.06 3.04 -15.79
N LEU A 135 2.68 1.86 -15.82
CA LEU A 135 3.27 1.23 -14.63
C LEU A 135 4.33 2.13 -13.99
N ALA A 136 5.18 2.77 -14.78
CA ALA A 136 6.17 3.71 -14.28
C ALA A 136 5.51 4.92 -13.57
N SER A 137 4.35 5.39 -14.05
CA SER A 137 3.61 6.48 -13.41
C SER A 137 3.00 6.11 -12.05
N LEU A 138 2.88 4.81 -11.75
CA LEU A 138 2.40 4.30 -10.46
C LEU A 138 3.51 4.19 -9.41
N GLU A 139 4.78 4.36 -9.81
CA GLU A 139 5.91 4.36 -8.88
C GLU A 139 5.94 5.67 -8.07
N ASP A 140 6.54 5.62 -6.88
CA ASP A 140 6.72 6.76 -5.97
C ASP A 140 5.43 7.51 -5.57
N GLN A 141 4.29 6.86 -5.67
CA GLN A 141 3.02 7.40 -5.22
C GLN A 141 2.84 7.23 -3.69
N PRO A 142 2.04 8.09 -3.03
CA PRO A 142 1.85 8.05 -1.58
C PRO A 142 1.07 6.83 -1.07
N ILE A 143 0.47 6.04 -1.96
CA ILE A 143 -0.22 4.78 -1.67
C ILE A 143 0.35 3.65 -2.52
N LYS A 144 0.05 2.42 -2.15
CA LYS A 144 0.52 1.25 -2.89
C LYS A 144 -0.34 0.99 -4.12
N PHE A 145 0.30 0.80 -5.26
CA PHE A 145 -0.33 0.28 -6.48
C PHE A 145 0.17 -1.13 -6.79
N LEU A 146 -0.76 -1.97 -7.17
CA LEU A 146 -0.52 -3.26 -7.79
C LEU A 146 -1.25 -3.25 -9.13
N ALA A 147 -0.65 -3.80 -10.16
CA ALA A 147 -1.25 -3.86 -11.48
C ALA A 147 -1.34 -5.31 -11.97
N THR A 148 -2.41 -5.62 -12.66
CA THR A 148 -2.53 -6.92 -13.33
C THR A 148 -1.84 -6.87 -14.68
N ALA A 149 -1.16 -7.94 -15.07
CA ALA A 149 -0.64 -8.06 -16.42
C ALA A 149 -1.79 -8.46 -17.37
N PRO A 150 -2.02 -7.72 -18.48
CA PRO A 150 -3.19 -7.90 -19.33
C PRO A 150 -3.03 -9.11 -20.26
N ALA A 151 -3.17 -10.31 -19.74
CA ALA A 151 -3.07 -11.55 -20.51
C ALA A 151 -4.12 -11.63 -21.64
N MET A 152 -5.29 -11.01 -21.42
CA MET A 152 -6.32 -10.81 -22.45
C MET A 152 -6.31 -9.35 -22.89
N GLY A 153 -6.37 -9.11 -24.20
CA GLY A 153 -6.45 -7.74 -24.73
C GLY A 153 -7.82 -7.09 -24.56
N SER A 154 -8.86 -7.84 -24.25
CA SER A 154 -10.23 -7.41 -24.00
C SER A 154 -11.11 -8.62 -23.68
N ILE A 155 -12.29 -8.38 -23.12
CA ILE A 155 -13.36 -9.39 -23.02
C ILE A 155 -13.91 -9.83 -24.40
N SER A 156 -13.61 -9.07 -25.45
CA SER A 156 -13.98 -9.43 -26.81
C SER A 156 -13.02 -10.48 -27.38
N ARG A 157 -13.55 -11.59 -27.86
CA ARG A 157 -12.75 -12.64 -28.54
C ARG A 157 -11.99 -12.13 -29.77
N LYS A 158 -12.40 -10.98 -30.34
CA LYS A 158 -11.77 -10.35 -31.52
C LYS A 158 -10.56 -9.48 -31.15
N ALA A 159 -10.41 -9.09 -29.89
CA ALA A 159 -9.33 -8.19 -29.47
C ALA A 159 -7.94 -8.87 -29.37
N GLY A 160 -7.91 -10.21 -29.47
CA GLY A 160 -6.66 -10.97 -29.38
C GLY A 160 -6.15 -11.09 -27.94
N HIS A 161 -4.91 -11.52 -27.83
CA HIS A 161 -4.20 -11.71 -26.58
C HIS A 161 -2.87 -10.98 -26.62
N MET A 162 -2.38 -10.56 -25.46
CA MET A 162 -1.00 -10.10 -25.38
C MET A 162 -0.04 -11.25 -25.71
N PRO A 163 0.93 -11.05 -26.61
CA PRO A 163 1.94 -12.06 -26.88
C PRO A 163 2.66 -12.48 -25.63
N ILE A 164 2.95 -13.77 -25.48
CA ILE A 164 3.63 -14.32 -24.29
C ILE A 164 4.98 -13.64 -24.02
N GLN A 165 5.64 -13.16 -25.07
CA GLN A 165 6.91 -12.45 -24.96
C GLN A 165 6.75 -11.08 -24.28
N ASP A 166 5.67 -10.36 -24.58
CA ASP A 166 5.36 -9.07 -23.97
C ASP A 166 4.91 -9.27 -22.52
N LEU A 167 4.10 -10.29 -22.25
CA LEU A 167 3.70 -10.67 -20.90
C LEU A 167 4.91 -10.97 -20.00
N LYS A 168 5.90 -11.70 -20.52
CA LYS A 168 7.16 -11.99 -19.80
C LYS A 168 8.03 -10.76 -19.54
N ARG A 169 7.83 -9.67 -20.25
CA ARG A 169 8.55 -8.41 -20.05
C ARG A 169 7.88 -7.52 -18.98
N LEU A 170 6.61 -7.78 -18.67
CA LEU A 170 5.87 -7.10 -17.60
C LEU A 170 6.03 -7.77 -16.24
N LEU A 171 6.27 -9.07 -16.21
CA LEU A 171 6.48 -9.88 -15.01
C LEU A 171 7.96 -9.93 -14.62
#